data_28fe3d7ae9fb8309df28d545028462ff
#
_entry.id   28fe3d7ae9fb8309df28d545028462ff
#
_cell.length_a   1.000
_cell.length_b   1.000
_cell.length_c   1.000
_cell.angle_alpha   90.00
_cell.angle_beta   90.00
_cell.angle_gamma   90.00
#
_symmetry.space_group_name_H-M   'P 1'
#
loop_
_entity.id
_entity.type
_entity.pdbx_description
1 polymer ?
#
loop_
_entity_poly.entity_id
_entity_poly.type
_entity_poly.pdbx_seq_one_letter_code
_entity_poly.pdbx_strand_id
1 'polypeptide(L)'
;MAFACVHCNKKYGSSNAKTNHQRVCGLEKDLANEREENAVLREELKQLRQEVNKANTRPTTINVLCFGSEPNPNQDVLRKILQRVQPVEAIAEYVHKRHFDKPETKNIRIPNKAKNVAQVMKDVDGTKRWHDVSKSEVVDDLLTNALSGFAELNSASFDSFIDQVDNSKEAQERKKRKFYQEQLDSIERTIINHQ
;
A
#
# COMPACT_ATOMS: atom_id res chain seq x y z
N MET A 1 60.56 35.89 -19.15
CA MET A 1 59.28 35.33 -19.66
C MET A 1 58.30 35.28 -18.50
N ALA A 2 57.07 35.71 -18.70
CA ALA A 2 56.03 35.64 -17.67
C ALA A 2 55.21 34.38 -17.84
N PHE A 3 54.90 33.66 -16.75
CA PHE A 3 54.12 32.41 -16.75
C PHE A 3 52.66 32.73 -16.38
N ALA A 4 51.72 32.60 -17.35
CA ALA A 4 50.31 32.89 -17.11
C ALA A 4 49.52 31.63 -16.61
N CYS A 5 48.60 31.84 -15.68
CA CYS A 5 47.65 30.81 -15.25
C CYS A 5 46.63 30.54 -16.36
N VAL A 6 46.35 29.28 -16.66
CA VAL A 6 45.37 28.86 -17.70
C VAL A 6 43.92 29.11 -17.29
N HIS A 7 43.64 29.22 -16.00
CA HIS A 7 42.27 29.40 -15.49
C HIS A 7 41.84 30.87 -15.36
N CYS A 8 42.78 31.76 -14.98
CA CYS A 8 42.47 33.19 -14.72
C CYS A 8 43.39 34.18 -15.45
N ASN A 9 44.33 33.72 -16.28
CA ASN A 9 45.34 34.52 -17.03
C ASN A 9 46.29 35.39 -16.18
N LYS A 10 46.31 35.21 -14.85
CA LYS A 10 47.20 35.94 -13.97
C LYS A 10 48.68 35.53 -14.23
N LYS A 11 49.57 36.50 -14.33
CA LYS A 11 50.98 36.30 -14.67
C LYS A 11 51.84 36.15 -13.42
N TYR A 12 52.79 35.21 -13.45
CA TYR A 12 53.70 34.86 -12.37
C TYR A 12 55.15 34.94 -12.84
N GLY A 13 56.08 35.35 -11.91
CA GLY A 13 57.46 35.47 -12.21
C GLY A 13 58.22 34.12 -12.26
N SER A 14 57.70 33.05 -11.79
CA SER A 14 58.28 31.71 -11.84
C SER A 14 57.26 30.62 -12.21
N SER A 15 57.75 29.52 -12.78
CA SER A 15 56.93 28.36 -13.13
C SER A 15 56.32 27.70 -11.90
N ASN A 16 57.06 27.59 -10.79
CA ASN A 16 56.57 26.98 -9.56
C ASN A 16 55.42 27.80 -8.93
N ALA A 17 55.52 29.12 -8.91
CA ALA A 17 54.47 30.01 -8.42
C ALA A 17 53.20 29.88 -9.28
N LYS A 18 53.35 29.78 -10.60
CA LYS A 18 52.25 29.50 -11.52
C LYS A 18 51.58 28.16 -11.22
N THR A 19 52.34 27.05 -11.09
CA THR A 19 51.83 25.72 -10.88
C THR A 19 51.04 25.60 -9.55
N ASN A 20 51.59 26.17 -8.47
CA ASN A 20 50.91 26.22 -7.17
C ASN A 20 49.59 27.00 -7.25
N HIS A 21 49.59 28.15 -7.90
CA HIS A 21 48.39 28.94 -8.11
C HIS A 21 47.36 28.21 -9.00
N GLN A 22 47.82 27.57 -10.10
CA GLN A 22 46.90 26.85 -10.99
C GLN A 22 46.12 25.76 -10.28
N ARG A 23 46.74 25.02 -9.34
CA ARG A 23 46.07 23.97 -8.55
C ARG A 23 44.94 24.55 -7.69
N VAL A 24 45.18 25.68 -7.03
CA VAL A 24 44.16 26.33 -6.19
C VAL A 24 43.08 26.97 -7.06
N CYS A 25 43.50 27.72 -8.09
CA CYS A 25 42.58 28.43 -9.01
C CYS A 25 41.67 27.48 -9.80
N GLY A 26 42.13 26.26 -10.15
CA GLY A 26 41.31 25.22 -10.75
C GLY A 26 40.22 24.71 -9.78
N LEU A 27 40.63 24.37 -8.56
CA LEU A 27 39.69 23.93 -7.52
C LEU A 27 38.63 24.98 -7.17
N GLU A 28 39.00 26.25 -7.11
CA GLU A 28 38.05 27.35 -6.87
C GLU A 28 37.02 27.48 -7.99
N LYS A 29 37.44 27.30 -9.24
CA LYS A 29 36.53 27.32 -10.39
C LYS A 29 35.58 26.12 -10.40
N ASP A 30 36.11 24.93 -10.14
CA ASP A 30 35.30 23.71 -10.08
C ASP A 30 34.28 23.81 -8.93
N LEU A 31 34.68 24.31 -7.77
CA LEU A 31 33.79 24.54 -6.64
C LEU A 31 32.68 25.58 -6.95
N ALA A 32 33.00 26.60 -7.74
CA ALA A 32 32.02 27.60 -8.17
C ALA A 32 30.98 26.97 -9.11
N ASN A 33 31.43 26.17 -10.07
CA ASN A 33 30.53 25.43 -10.98
C ASN A 33 29.63 24.47 -10.22
N GLU A 34 30.17 23.67 -9.29
CA GLU A 34 29.34 22.76 -8.45
C GLU A 34 28.31 23.52 -7.60
N ARG A 35 28.66 24.71 -7.11
CA ARG A 35 27.68 25.54 -6.36
C ARG A 35 26.56 26.04 -7.25
N GLU A 36 26.84 26.40 -8.49
CA GLU A 36 25.84 26.83 -9.47
C GLU A 36 24.92 25.68 -9.86
N GLU A 37 25.48 24.50 -10.17
CA GLU A 37 24.70 23.29 -10.46
C GLU A 37 23.81 22.89 -9.27
N ASN A 38 24.36 22.92 -8.06
CA ASN A 38 23.57 22.64 -6.85
C ASN A 38 22.45 23.66 -6.61
N ALA A 39 22.64 24.93 -6.99
CA ALA A 39 21.59 25.94 -6.89
C ALA A 39 20.43 25.64 -7.87
N VAL A 40 20.77 25.28 -9.11
CA VAL A 40 19.76 24.87 -10.13
C VAL A 40 18.98 23.64 -9.65
N LEU A 41 19.66 22.58 -9.22
CA LEU A 41 19.03 21.37 -8.73
C LEU A 41 18.10 21.61 -7.52
N ARG A 42 18.46 22.52 -6.63
CA ARG A 42 17.60 22.91 -5.49
C ARG A 42 16.32 23.61 -5.95
N GLU A 43 16.40 24.46 -6.95
CA GLU A 43 15.21 25.13 -7.48
C GLU A 43 14.29 24.14 -8.23
N GLU A 44 14.84 23.21 -9.00
CA GLU A 44 14.09 22.13 -9.63
C GLU A 44 13.37 21.26 -8.61
N LEU A 45 14.07 20.85 -7.55
CA LEU A 45 13.47 20.08 -6.44
C LEU A 45 12.32 20.85 -5.75
N LYS A 46 12.47 22.15 -5.61
CA LYS A 46 11.43 23.00 -5.04
C LYS A 46 10.20 23.07 -5.94
N GLN A 47 10.39 23.21 -7.25
CA GLN A 47 9.30 23.20 -8.24
C GLN A 47 8.57 21.86 -8.25
N LEU A 48 9.30 20.74 -8.31
CA LEU A 48 8.71 19.40 -8.27
C LEU A 48 7.91 19.17 -6.99
N ARG A 49 8.40 19.61 -5.83
CA ARG A 49 7.66 19.55 -4.57
C ARG A 49 6.37 20.36 -4.61
N GLN A 50 6.38 21.52 -5.23
CA GLN A 50 5.17 22.34 -5.41
C GLN A 50 4.16 21.68 -6.35
N GLU A 51 4.62 21.05 -7.43
CA GLU A 51 3.76 20.31 -8.35
C GLU A 51 3.13 19.09 -7.69
N VAL A 52 3.91 18.30 -6.93
CA VAL A 52 3.41 17.17 -6.15
C VAL A 52 2.37 17.63 -5.12
N ASN A 53 2.64 18.73 -4.42
CA ASN A 53 1.68 19.28 -3.47
C ASN A 53 0.39 19.77 -4.15
N LYS A 54 0.49 20.41 -5.32
CA LYS A 54 -0.68 20.82 -6.10
C LYS A 54 -1.48 19.61 -6.61
N ALA A 55 -0.82 18.54 -7.02
CA ALA A 55 -1.47 17.30 -7.41
C ALA A 55 -2.19 16.63 -6.24
N ASN A 56 -1.56 16.60 -5.06
CA ASN A 56 -2.14 16.04 -3.84
C ASN A 56 -3.28 16.89 -3.23
N THR A 57 -3.34 18.19 -3.54
CA THR A 57 -4.42 19.08 -3.06
C THR A 57 -5.68 19.06 -3.93
N ARG A 58 -5.64 18.42 -5.10
CA ARG A 58 -6.89 18.15 -5.83
C ARG A 58 -7.65 17.08 -5.05
N PRO A 59 -8.82 17.38 -4.49
CA PRO A 59 -9.65 16.36 -3.86
C PRO A 59 -10.05 15.37 -4.96
N THR A 60 -9.33 14.27 -5.07
CA THR A 60 -9.81 13.13 -5.84
C THR A 60 -10.98 12.60 -5.02
N THR A 61 -12.20 13.01 -5.38
CA THR A 61 -13.41 12.45 -4.77
C THR A 61 -13.48 10.99 -5.20
N ILE A 62 -12.85 10.13 -4.42
CA ILE A 62 -12.95 8.68 -4.64
C ILE A 62 -14.37 8.32 -4.24
N ASN A 63 -15.17 7.88 -5.20
CA ASN A 63 -16.51 7.41 -4.95
C ASN A 63 -16.44 5.98 -4.37
N VAL A 64 -16.24 5.89 -3.04
CA VAL A 64 -16.14 4.61 -2.35
C VAL A 64 -17.43 3.81 -2.52
N LEU A 65 -17.32 2.53 -2.85
CA LEU A 65 -18.46 1.61 -2.95
C LEU A 65 -19.04 1.31 -1.56
N CYS A 66 -20.33 1.05 -1.49
CA CYS A 66 -20.94 0.58 -0.24
C CYS A 66 -20.50 -0.85 0.05
N PHE A 67 -20.33 -1.18 1.32
CA PHE A 67 -20.01 -2.54 1.75
C PHE A 67 -21.09 -3.51 1.28
N GLY A 68 -20.68 -4.61 0.67
CA GLY A 68 -21.54 -5.60 0.05
C GLY A 68 -21.91 -5.32 -1.41
N SER A 69 -21.59 -4.14 -1.96
CA SER A 69 -21.82 -3.81 -3.38
C SER A 69 -20.58 -4.00 -4.26
N GLU A 70 -19.46 -4.43 -3.68
CA GLU A 70 -18.24 -4.69 -4.42
C GLU A 70 -18.41 -5.91 -5.33
N PRO A 71 -17.85 -5.84 -6.55
CA PRO A 71 -17.85 -7.00 -7.41
C PRO A 71 -17.01 -8.14 -6.81
N ASN A 72 -17.50 -9.35 -6.91
CA ASN A 72 -16.70 -10.52 -6.56
C ASN A 72 -15.48 -10.61 -7.47
N PRO A 73 -14.31 -11.05 -6.95
CA PRO A 73 -13.18 -11.41 -7.78
C PRO A 73 -13.61 -12.45 -8.82
N ASN A 74 -13.17 -12.29 -10.07
CA ASN A 74 -13.52 -13.27 -11.10
C ASN A 74 -12.86 -14.63 -10.85
N GLN A 75 -13.39 -15.70 -11.43
CA GLN A 75 -12.90 -17.06 -11.24
C GLN A 75 -11.43 -17.24 -11.58
N ASP A 76 -10.90 -16.51 -12.59
CA ASP A 76 -9.47 -16.61 -12.95
C ASP A 76 -8.56 -16.05 -11.86
N VAL A 77 -8.99 -14.97 -11.19
CA VAL A 77 -8.28 -14.42 -10.04
C VAL A 77 -8.30 -15.41 -8.89
N LEU A 78 -9.48 -15.99 -8.60
CA LEU A 78 -9.63 -16.97 -7.52
C LEU A 78 -8.79 -18.24 -7.78
N ARG A 79 -8.77 -18.77 -9.01
CA ARG A 79 -7.88 -19.89 -9.39
C ARG A 79 -6.41 -19.56 -9.20
N LYS A 80 -5.98 -18.35 -9.58
CA LYS A 80 -4.59 -17.90 -9.38
C LYS A 80 -4.23 -17.80 -7.90
N ILE A 81 -5.16 -17.37 -7.05
CA ILE A 81 -4.95 -17.35 -5.60
C ILE A 81 -4.72 -18.78 -5.09
N LEU A 82 -5.59 -19.73 -5.41
CA LEU A 82 -5.47 -21.12 -4.97
C LEU A 82 -4.22 -21.86 -5.51
N GLN A 83 -3.68 -21.42 -6.66
CA GLN A 83 -2.42 -21.97 -7.19
C GLN A 83 -1.18 -21.46 -6.44
N ARG A 84 -1.29 -20.30 -5.79
CA ARG A 84 -0.16 -19.58 -5.23
C ARG A 84 -0.05 -19.71 -3.71
N VAL A 85 -1.18 -19.82 -3.01
CA VAL A 85 -1.24 -19.82 -1.55
C VAL A 85 -2.06 -20.99 -1.03
N GLN A 86 -1.86 -21.34 0.25
CA GLN A 86 -2.64 -22.37 0.91
C GLN A 86 -4.08 -21.86 1.15
N PRO A 87 -5.09 -22.76 1.28
CA PRO A 87 -6.49 -22.36 1.50
C PRO A 87 -6.71 -21.37 2.65
N VAL A 88 -5.96 -21.53 3.74
CA VAL A 88 -5.99 -20.60 4.90
C VAL A 88 -5.61 -19.17 4.50
N GLU A 89 -4.58 -19.02 3.67
CA GLU A 89 -4.10 -17.73 3.19
C GLU A 89 -5.00 -17.18 2.06
N ALA A 90 -5.68 -18.08 1.33
CA ALA A 90 -6.55 -17.71 0.23
C ALA A 90 -7.75 -16.85 0.69
N ILE A 91 -8.26 -17.09 1.90
CA ILE A 91 -9.33 -16.27 2.49
C ILE A 91 -8.89 -14.82 2.67
N ALA A 92 -7.71 -14.60 3.26
CA ALA A 92 -7.16 -13.26 3.47
C ALA A 92 -6.89 -12.54 2.14
N GLU A 93 -6.36 -13.26 1.15
CA GLU A 93 -6.11 -12.72 -0.20
C GLU A 93 -7.42 -12.39 -0.94
N TYR A 94 -8.47 -13.19 -0.78
CA TYR A 94 -9.80 -12.88 -1.30
C TYR A 94 -10.33 -11.56 -0.73
N VAL A 95 -10.30 -11.41 0.61
CA VAL A 95 -10.75 -10.20 1.29
C VAL A 95 -9.94 -8.99 0.82
N HIS A 96 -8.62 -9.14 0.70
CA HIS A 96 -7.76 -8.08 0.17
C HIS A 96 -8.17 -7.67 -1.25
N LYS A 97 -8.34 -8.64 -2.14
CA LYS A 97 -8.71 -8.40 -3.56
C LYS A 97 -10.08 -7.75 -3.70
N ARG A 98 -11.03 -8.10 -2.87
CA ARG A 98 -12.39 -7.57 -2.94
C ARG A 98 -12.51 -6.16 -2.33
N HIS A 99 -11.84 -5.92 -1.19
CA HIS A 99 -12.08 -4.74 -0.38
C HIS A 99 -10.91 -3.74 -0.33
N PHE A 100 -9.70 -4.12 -0.77
CA PHE A 100 -8.51 -3.26 -0.60
C PHE A 100 -7.64 -3.11 -1.84
N ASP A 101 -7.92 -3.84 -2.92
CA ASP A 101 -7.14 -3.80 -4.16
C ASP A 101 -7.23 -2.44 -4.89
N LYS A 102 -8.36 -1.75 -4.73
CA LYS A 102 -8.62 -0.45 -5.33
C LYS A 102 -9.09 0.57 -4.30
N PRO A 103 -8.78 1.87 -4.50
CA PRO A 103 -9.21 2.90 -3.56
C PRO A 103 -10.72 2.97 -3.35
N GLU A 104 -11.52 2.73 -4.40
CA GLU A 104 -12.98 2.75 -4.35
C GLU A 104 -13.59 1.58 -3.57
N THR A 105 -12.85 0.48 -3.38
CA THR A 105 -13.30 -0.68 -2.60
C THR A 105 -12.87 -0.64 -1.14
N LYS A 106 -12.13 0.38 -0.70
CA LYS A 106 -11.73 0.56 0.71
C LYS A 106 -12.90 1.03 1.57
N ASN A 107 -13.82 0.13 1.84
CA ASN A 107 -15.13 0.42 2.46
C ASN A 107 -15.34 -0.25 3.81
N ILE A 108 -14.28 -0.82 4.38
CA ILE A 108 -14.22 -1.42 5.71
C ILE A 108 -13.03 -0.87 6.46
N ARG A 109 -13.19 -0.62 7.77
CA ARG A 109 -12.07 -0.33 8.67
C ARG A 109 -12.36 -0.77 10.11
N ILE A 110 -11.32 -1.06 10.86
CA ILE A 110 -11.36 -1.41 12.29
C ILE A 110 -10.60 -0.32 13.05
N PRO A 111 -11.29 0.73 13.55
CA PRO A 111 -10.64 1.88 14.18
C PRO A 111 -9.97 1.53 15.52
N ASN A 112 -10.44 0.49 16.20
CA ASN A 112 -9.88 0.03 17.46
C ASN A 112 -9.96 -1.50 17.58
N LYS A 113 -8.79 -2.14 17.61
CA LYS A 113 -8.66 -3.60 17.73
C LYS A 113 -9.31 -4.18 18.99
N ALA A 114 -9.24 -3.45 20.11
CA ALA A 114 -9.74 -3.91 21.40
C ALA A 114 -11.27 -3.87 21.53
N LYS A 115 -11.95 -3.15 20.63
CA LYS A 115 -13.41 -3.04 20.63
C LYS A 115 -14.02 -3.95 19.59
N ASN A 116 -15.21 -4.49 19.89
CA ASN A 116 -16.00 -5.26 18.89
C ASN A 116 -16.77 -4.29 17.96
N VAL A 117 -16.05 -3.34 17.35
CA VAL A 117 -16.62 -2.34 16.43
C VAL A 117 -15.77 -2.30 15.17
N ALA A 118 -16.41 -2.47 14.02
CA ALA A 118 -15.92 -2.15 12.71
C ALA A 118 -16.74 -1.02 12.11
N GLN A 119 -16.21 -0.34 11.12
CA GLN A 119 -16.93 0.67 10.36
C GLN A 119 -17.01 0.22 8.90
N VAL A 120 -18.19 0.28 8.34
CA VAL A 120 -18.45 -0.04 6.93
C VAL A 120 -19.13 1.15 6.23
N MET A 121 -18.84 1.30 4.95
CA MET A 121 -19.48 2.32 4.13
C MET A 121 -20.89 1.85 3.76
N LYS A 122 -21.91 2.63 4.11
CA LYS A 122 -23.31 2.37 3.74
C LYS A 122 -23.90 3.60 3.04
N ASP A 123 -24.87 3.34 2.15
CA ASP A 123 -25.73 4.38 1.61
C ASP A 123 -26.97 4.50 2.50
N VAL A 124 -27.17 5.69 3.02
CA VAL A 124 -28.37 6.04 3.80
C VAL A 124 -28.97 7.28 3.18
N ASP A 125 -30.15 7.15 2.63
CA ASP A 125 -30.90 8.22 1.98
C ASP A 125 -30.10 8.93 0.86
N GLY A 126 -29.39 8.16 0.04
CA GLY A 126 -28.55 8.68 -1.05
C GLY A 126 -27.22 9.31 -0.60
N THR A 127 -26.89 9.17 0.69
CA THR A 127 -25.63 9.68 1.24
C THR A 127 -24.77 8.55 1.79
N LYS A 128 -23.56 8.41 1.24
CA LYS A 128 -22.59 7.41 1.71
C LYS A 128 -21.91 7.87 2.98
N ARG A 129 -21.97 7.04 4.02
CA ARG A 129 -21.39 7.32 5.34
C ARG A 129 -20.80 6.08 5.98
N TRP A 130 -19.82 6.28 6.86
CA TRP A 130 -19.32 5.24 7.74
C TRP A 130 -20.31 4.91 8.83
N HIS A 131 -20.65 3.64 8.96
CA HIS A 131 -21.55 3.13 10.00
C HIS A 131 -20.81 2.15 10.90
N ASP A 132 -20.98 2.32 12.20
CA ASP A 132 -20.51 1.37 13.19
C ASP A 132 -21.35 0.10 13.15
N VAL A 133 -20.68 -1.05 13.10
CA VAL A 133 -21.26 -2.38 13.07
C VAL A 133 -20.48 -3.33 13.97
N SER A 134 -21.04 -4.49 14.29
CA SER A 134 -20.32 -5.52 15.03
C SER A 134 -19.13 -6.02 14.22
N LYS A 135 -17.90 -5.92 14.75
CA LYS A 135 -16.71 -6.42 14.11
C LYS A 135 -16.77 -7.92 13.84
N SER A 136 -17.26 -8.68 14.84
CA SER A 136 -17.41 -10.14 14.71
C SER A 136 -18.38 -10.54 13.59
N GLU A 137 -19.49 -9.83 13.43
CA GLU A 137 -20.45 -10.08 12.35
C GLU A 137 -19.83 -9.80 10.97
N VAL A 138 -19.17 -8.64 10.80
CA VAL A 138 -18.50 -8.29 9.53
C VAL A 138 -17.44 -9.30 9.16
N VAL A 139 -16.62 -9.73 10.11
CA VAL A 139 -15.55 -10.69 9.84
C VAL A 139 -16.11 -12.07 9.50
N ASP A 140 -17.21 -12.49 10.15
CA ASP A 140 -17.91 -13.73 9.81
C ASP A 140 -18.57 -13.67 8.42
N ASP A 141 -19.20 -12.55 8.07
CA ASP A 141 -19.75 -12.32 6.73
C ASP A 141 -18.67 -12.37 5.64
N LEU A 142 -17.50 -11.77 5.89
CA LEU A 142 -16.38 -11.82 4.96
C LEU A 142 -15.84 -13.23 4.76
N LEU A 143 -15.74 -14.01 5.84
CA LEU A 143 -15.36 -15.42 5.76
C LEU A 143 -16.38 -16.20 4.92
N THR A 144 -17.67 -16.05 5.21
CA THR A 144 -18.75 -16.73 4.50
C THR A 144 -18.75 -16.38 3.01
N ASN A 145 -18.58 -15.09 2.67
CA ASN A 145 -18.49 -14.64 1.28
C ASN A 145 -17.26 -15.20 0.55
N ALA A 146 -16.11 -15.28 1.22
CA ALA A 146 -14.91 -15.85 0.64
C ALA A 146 -15.07 -17.36 0.38
N LEU A 147 -15.60 -18.11 1.35
CA LEU A 147 -15.88 -19.55 1.19
C LEU A 147 -16.83 -19.79 0.02
N SER A 148 -17.93 -19.02 -0.06
CA SER A 148 -18.90 -19.12 -1.17
C SER A 148 -18.24 -18.82 -2.53
N GLY A 149 -17.40 -17.79 -2.62
CA GLY A 149 -16.70 -17.44 -3.85
C GLY A 149 -15.76 -18.54 -4.34
N PHE A 150 -15.06 -19.22 -3.43
CA PHE A 150 -14.18 -20.33 -3.78
C PHE A 150 -14.93 -21.65 -4.05
N ALA A 151 -16.08 -21.89 -3.41
CA ALA A 151 -16.91 -23.08 -3.65
C ALA A 151 -17.35 -23.18 -5.12
N GLU A 152 -17.59 -22.05 -5.78
CA GLU A 152 -17.95 -22.01 -7.21
C GLU A 152 -16.83 -22.55 -8.15
N LEU A 153 -15.60 -22.71 -7.66
CA LEU A 153 -14.47 -23.23 -8.45
C LEU A 153 -14.45 -24.77 -8.55
N ASN A 154 -15.23 -25.48 -7.75
CA ASN A 154 -15.26 -26.95 -7.67
C ASN A 154 -13.85 -27.54 -7.48
N SER A 155 -13.08 -27.00 -6.55
CA SER A 155 -11.72 -27.46 -6.24
C SER A 155 -11.73 -28.42 -5.06
N ALA A 156 -11.47 -29.70 -5.28
CA ALA A 156 -11.51 -30.73 -4.24
C ALA A 156 -10.63 -30.39 -2.99
N SER A 157 -9.51 -29.70 -3.18
CA SER A 157 -8.66 -29.27 -2.06
C SER A 157 -9.32 -28.16 -1.24
N PHE A 158 -10.08 -27.27 -1.90
CA PHE A 158 -10.77 -26.19 -1.22
C PHE A 158 -12.10 -26.65 -0.62
N ASP A 159 -12.79 -27.58 -1.25
CA ASP A 159 -14.03 -28.20 -0.71
C ASP A 159 -13.74 -28.87 0.64
N SER A 160 -12.64 -29.65 0.73
CA SER A 160 -12.18 -30.23 2.01
C SER A 160 -11.86 -29.17 3.07
N PHE A 161 -11.37 -28.00 2.67
CA PHE A 161 -11.11 -26.88 3.58
C PHE A 161 -12.42 -26.22 4.04
N ILE A 162 -13.41 -26.03 3.15
CA ILE A 162 -14.75 -25.53 3.50
C ILE A 162 -15.38 -26.44 4.55
N ASP A 163 -15.42 -27.75 4.29
CA ASP A 163 -15.95 -28.73 5.23
C ASP A 163 -15.27 -28.63 6.61
N GLN A 164 -13.95 -28.40 6.63
CA GLN A 164 -13.21 -28.24 7.87
C GLN A 164 -13.60 -26.95 8.62
N VAL A 165 -13.81 -25.84 7.90
CA VAL A 165 -14.24 -24.55 8.50
C VAL A 165 -15.66 -24.71 9.09
N ASP A 166 -16.60 -25.25 8.32
CA ASP A 166 -18.00 -25.44 8.76
C ASP A 166 -18.09 -26.35 9.97
N ASN A 167 -17.41 -27.50 9.91
CA ASN A 167 -17.33 -28.42 11.05
C ASN A 167 -16.68 -27.78 12.29
N SER A 168 -15.78 -26.80 12.11
CA SER A 168 -15.11 -26.11 13.21
C SER A 168 -15.94 -24.99 13.81
N LYS A 169 -16.81 -24.35 13.02
CA LYS A 169 -17.76 -23.30 13.45
C LYS A 169 -18.75 -23.86 14.48
N GLU A 170 -19.31 -25.03 14.20
CA GLU A 170 -20.32 -25.68 15.03
C GLU A 170 -19.73 -26.53 16.17
N ALA A 171 -18.44 -26.77 16.16
CA ALA A 171 -17.83 -27.69 17.12
C ALA A 171 -17.79 -27.13 18.54
N GLN A 172 -18.21 -27.97 19.50
CA GLN A 172 -18.06 -27.72 20.93
C GLN A 172 -16.62 -27.94 21.42
N GLU A 173 -15.81 -28.66 20.64
CA GLU A 173 -14.42 -28.99 20.99
C GLU A 173 -13.49 -27.78 20.81
N ARG A 174 -12.69 -27.47 21.86
CA ARG A 174 -11.77 -26.32 21.89
C ARG A 174 -10.79 -26.24 20.72
N LYS A 175 -10.28 -27.39 20.23
CA LYS A 175 -9.30 -27.43 19.12
C LYS A 175 -9.94 -27.05 17.78
N LYS A 176 -11.15 -27.51 17.50
CA LYS A 176 -11.88 -27.20 16.26
C LYS A 176 -12.32 -25.73 16.24
N ARG A 177 -12.82 -25.25 17.39
CA ARG A 177 -13.20 -23.84 17.56
C ARG A 177 -12.00 -22.88 17.37
N LYS A 178 -10.77 -23.33 17.74
CA LYS A 178 -9.55 -22.58 17.52
C LYS A 178 -9.26 -22.39 16.04
N PHE A 179 -9.44 -23.41 15.21
CA PHE A 179 -9.22 -23.32 13.76
C PHE A 179 -10.12 -22.27 13.12
N TYR A 180 -11.42 -22.25 13.44
CA TYR A 180 -12.34 -21.22 12.98
C TYR A 180 -11.89 -19.81 13.41
N GLN A 181 -11.51 -19.64 14.68
CA GLN A 181 -11.04 -18.37 15.20
C GLN A 181 -9.79 -17.86 14.48
N GLU A 182 -8.88 -18.74 14.11
CA GLU A 182 -7.68 -18.38 13.34
C GLU A 182 -8.02 -17.78 11.96
N GLN A 183 -9.12 -18.24 11.33
CA GLN A 183 -9.59 -17.66 10.07
C GLN A 183 -10.13 -16.23 10.29
N LEU A 184 -10.93 -16.03 11.32
CA LEU A 184 -11.45 -14.71 11.67
C LEU A 184 -10.32 -13.72 12.02
N ASP A 185 -9.34 -14.16 12.79
CA ASP A 185 -8.17 -13.36 13.16
C ASP A 185 -7.31 -12.99 11.93
N SER A 186 -7.25 -13.86 10.93
CA SER A 186 -6.54 -13.60 9.67
C SER A 186 -7.24 -12.50 8.85
N ILE A 187 -8.57 -12.56 8.76
CA ILE A 187 -9.38 -11.53 8.10
C ILE A 187 -9.24 -10.19 8.83
N GLU A 188 -9.37 -10.20 10.16
CA GLU A 188 -9.21 -8.99 10.98
C GLU A 188 -7.84 -8.33 10.74
N ARG A 189 -6.77 -9.10 10.74
CA ARG A 189 -5.41 -8.60 10.42
C ARG A 189 -5.34 -8.01 9.02
N THR A 190 -5.97 -8.63 8.03
CA THR A 190 -6.00 -8.11 6.66
C THR A 190 -6.67 -6.74 6.60
N ILE A 191 -7.82 -6.56 7.25
CA ILE A 191 -8.50 -5.27 7.31
C ILE A 191 -7.59 -4.21 7.95
N ILE A 192 -6.99 -4.52 9.09
CA ILE A 192 -6.15 -3.58 9.84
C ILE A 192 -4.93 -3.14 9.06
N ASN A 193 -4.32 -4.03 8.29
CA ASN A 193 -3.10 -3.74 7.55
C ASN A 193 -3.32 -2.94 6.26
N HIS A 194 -4.55 -2.92 5.74
CA HIS A 194 -4.86 -2.32 4.43
C HIS A 194 -5.89 -1.18 4.45
N GLN A 195 -6.44 -0.84 5.62
CA GLN A 195 -7.41 0.25 5.79
C GLN A 195 -6.85 1.67 5.58
#